data_12edf2494f4bbe95bc5c3858832d6f13
#
_entry.id   12edf2494f4bbe95bc5c3858832d6f13
#
_cell.length_a   1.000
_cell.length_b   1.000
_cell.length_c   1.000
_cell.angle_alpha   90.00
_cell.angle_beta   90.00
_cell.angle_gamma   90.00
#
_symmetry.space_group_name_H-M   'P 1'
#
loop_
_entity.id
_entity.type
_entity.pdbx_description
1 polymer ?
#
loop_
_entity_poly.entity_id
_entity_poly.type
_entity_poly.pdbx_seq_one_letter_code
_entity_poly.pdbx_strand_id
1 'polypeptide(L)'
;MSDSALQTEFEFTLPKGYVDDEGNVHKEGRMRLATAADEIQPLNDPKVQENSSYLSIVLLSRVVTQLGTIDDVTPEIIESLFVTDLAYLEELYGRANDATTDLADALELAEQQAGAGTPEPGNEMTR
;
A
#
# COMPACT_ATOMS: atom_id res chain seq x y z
N MET A 1 14.35 -23.51 9.66
CA MET A 1 14.49 -22.71 9.80
C MET A 1 13.60 -21.81 10.42
N SER A 2 13.94 -21.06 10.96
CA SER A 2 13.24 -20.20 11.79
C SER A 2 12.30 -19.30 11.12
N ASP A 3 12.44 -19.24 9.89
CA ASP A 3 11.59 -18.38 9.20
C ASP A 3 10.17 -18.83 9.20
N SER A 4 9.89 -19.98 9.67
CA SER A 4 8.54 -20.44 9.71
C SER A 4 7.65 -19.53 10.57
N ALA A 5 8.22 -18.74 11.45
CA ALA A 5 7.43 -17.87 12.29
C ALA A 5 7.07 -16.56 11.61
N LEU A 6 7.70 -16.24 10.50
CA LEU A 6 7.50 -14.96 9.84
C LEU A 6 6.82 -15.17 8.48
N GLN A 7 5.65 -14.59 8.34
CA GLN A 7 4.94 -14.64 7.08
C GLN A 7 5.32 -13.42 6.26
N THR A 8 5.90 -13.66 5.09
CA THR A 8 6.37 -12.57 4.23
C THR A 8 5.51 -12.38 3.00
N GLU A 9 4.58 -13.29 2.73
CA GLU A 9 3.67 -13.14 1.60
C GLU A 9 2.25 -13.39 2.08
N PHE A 10 1.31 -12.67 1.46
CA PHE A 10 -0.10 -12.74 1.83
C PHE A 10 -0.92 -12.88 0.55
N GLU A 11 -1.88 -13.80 0.58
CA GLU A 11 -2.79 -13.96 -0.54
C GLU A 11 -3.96 -13.01 -0.38
N PHE A 12 -4.50 -12.57 -1.51
CA PHE A 12 -5.66 -11.69 -1.47
C PHE A 12 -6.59 -11.99 -2.63
N THR A 13 -7.82 -11.49 -2.50
CA THR A 13 -8.81 -11.58 -3.56
C THR A 13 -9.41 -10.20 -3.74
N LEU A 14 -9.22 -9.63 -4.92
CA LEU A 14 -9.75 -8.30 -5.20
C LEU A 14 -11.26 -8.34 -5.24
N PRO A 15 -11.93 -7.30 -4.72
CA PRO A 15 -13.39 -7.25 -4.77
C PRO A 15 -13.97 -7.31 -6.17
N LYS A 16 -13.35 -6.61 -7.13
CA LYS A 16 -13.86 -6.58 -8.50
C LYS A 16 -12.93 -7.29 -9.48
N GLY A 17 -11.64 -7.09 -9.34
CA GLY A 17 -10.68 -7.74 -10.21
C GLY A 17 -10.13 -6.83 -11.30
N TYR A 18 -8.94 -7.17 -11.76
CA TYR A 18 -8.28 -6.47 -12.86
C TYR A 18 -8.70 -7.13 -14.18
N VAL A 19 -9.18 -6.32 -15.11
CA VAL A 19 -9.60 -6.82 -16.42
C VAL A 19 -8.47 -6.49 -17.41
N ASP A 20 -7.88 -7.53 -18.00
CA ASP A 20 -6.78 -7.31 -18.92
C ASP A 20 -7.31 -7.01 -20.32
N ASP A 21 -6.37 -6.82 -21.27
CA ASP A 21 -6.73 -6.40 -22.62
C ASP A 21 -7.57 -7.44 -23.34
N GLU A 22 -7.50 -8.68 -22.90
CA GLU A 22 -8.26 -9.75 -23.53
C GLU A 22 -9.58 -10.02 -22.84
N GLY A 23 -9.90 -9.24 -21.83
CA GLY A 23 -11.15 -9.39 -21.12
C GLY A 23 -11.12 -10.38 -19.97
N ASN A 24 -9.94 -10.92 -19.65
CA ASN A 24 -9.81 -11.84 -18.53
C ASN A 24 -9.79 -11.07 -17.22
N VAL A 25 -10.47 -11.62 -16.22
CA VAL A 25 -10.56 -10.97 -14.91
C VAL A 25 -9.62 -11.67 -13.95
N HIS A 26 -8.73 -10.89 -13.34
CA HIS A 26 -7.75 -11.41 -12.40
C HIS A 26 -8.08 -10.89 -11.02
N LYS A 27 -8.48 -11.78 -10.12
CA LYS A 27 -8.88 -11.39 -8.78
C LYS A 27 -7.89 -11.82 -7.71
N GLU A 28 -7.33 -13.00 -7.85
CA GLU A 28 -6.49 -13.54 -6.80
C GLU A 28 -5.05 -13.15 -7.03
N GLY A 29 -4.35 -12.85 -5.95
CA GLY A 29 -2.98 -12.42 -6.07
C GLY A 29 -2.22 -12.60 -4.78
N ARG A 30 -1.00 -12.09 -4.78
CA ARG A 30 -0.12 -12.17 -3.62
C ARG A 30 0.59 -10.85 -3.42
N MET A 31 0.76 -10.52 -2.16
CA MET A 31 1.49 -9.32 -1.76
C MET A 31 2.59 -9.75 -0.79
N ARG A 32 3.79 -9.22 -0.99
CA ARG A 32 4.88 -9.49 -0.06
C ARG A 32 5.05 -8.31 0.88
N LEU A 33 5.74 -8.56 1.98
CA LEU A 33 6.09 -7.47 2.86
C LEU A 33 6.98 -6.48 2.14
N ALA A 34 6.85 -5.21 2.50
CA ALA A 34 7.66 -4.16 1.92
C ALA A 34 8.96 -4.03 2.71
N THR A 35 10.02 -3.65 2.01
CA THR A 35 11.26 -3.26 2.66
C THR A 35 11.35 -1.74 2.65
N ALA A 36 12.32 -1.22 3.39
CA ALA A 36 12.53 0.23 3.39
C ALA A 36 12.79 0.74 1.98
N ALA A 37 13.53 -0.05 1.18
CA ALA A 37 13.81 0.36 -0.19
C ALA A 37 12.55 0.52 -1.00
N ASP A 38 11.54 -0.32 -0.74
CA ASP A 38 10.27 -0.22 -1.47
C ASP A 38 9.57 1.10 -1.25
N GLU A 39 9.80 1.72 -0.10
CA GLU A 39 9.16 2.99 0.20
C GLU A 39 10.03 4.18 -0.18
N ILE A 40 11.33 3.97 -0.27
CA ILE A 40 12.24 5.06 -0.56
C ILE A 40 12.49 5.23 -2.05
N GLN A 41 12.72 4.13 -2.75
CA GLN A 41 13.09 4.22 -4.15
C GLN A 41 12.03 4.85 -5.03
N PRO A 42 10.72 4.62 -4.80
CA PRO A 42 9.72 5.28 -5.64
C PRO A 42 9.73 6.79 -5.54
N LEU A 43 10.30 7.35 -4.48
CA LEU A 43 10.37 8.80 -4.35
C LEU A 43 11.22 9.43 -5.45
N ASN A 44 12.07 8.65 -6.11
CA ASN A 44 12.87 9.14 -7.22
C ASN A 44 12.14 9.04 -8.56
N ASP A 45 10.96 8.44 -8.57
CA ASP A 45 10.22 8.28 -9.81
C ASP A 45 9.67 9.63 -10.25
N PRO A 46 9.90 10.03 -11.52
CA PRO A 46 9.41 11.34 -12.00
C PRO A 46 7.91 11.52 -11.82
N LYS A 47 7.13 10.45 -11.98
CA LYS A 47 5.69 10.57 -11.81
C LYS A 47 5.32 10.86 -10.37
N VAL A 48 6.06 10.27 -9.43
CA VAL A 48 5.83 10.53 -8.01
C VAL A 48 6.24 11.95 -7.68
N GLN A 49 7.33 12.44 -8.27
CA GLN A 49 7.79 13.79 -8.01
C GLN A 49 6.80 14.82 -8.54
N GLU A 50 6.14 14.52 -9.65
CA GLU A 50 5.11 15.40 -10.18
C GLU A 50 3.82 15.32 -9.40
N ASN A 51 3.49 14.14 -8.89
CA ASN A 51 2.24 13.91 -8.22
C ASN A 51 2.46 12.89 -7.12
N SER A 52 2.56 13.36 -5.90
CA SER A 52 2.88 12.48 -4.78
C SER A 52 1.81 11.41 -4.57
N SER A 53 0.60 11.64 -5.06
CA SER A 53 -0.44 10.61 -4.95
C SER A 53 -0.08 9.35 -5.74
N TYR A 54 0.82 9.48 -6.70
CA TYR A 54 1.22 8.33 -7.50
C TYR A 54 2.13 7.38 -6.72
N LEU A 55 2.57 7.79 -5.54
CA LEU A 55 3.46 6.97 -4.73
C LEU A 55 2.86 5.60 -4.43
N SER A 56 1.60 5.57 -4.03
CA SER A 56 0.99 4.28 -3.69
C SER A 56 0.88 3.36 -4.90
N ILE A 57 0.71 3.94 -6.09
CA ILE A 57 0.66 3.15 -7.32
C ILE A 57 2.00 2.43 -7.53
N VAL A 58 3.10 3.18 -7.45
CA VAL A 58 4.42 2.59 -7.66
C VAL A 58 4.73 1.60 -6.54
N LEU A 59 4.42 1.97 -5.31
CA LEU A 59 4.69 1.11 -4.17
C LEU A 59 3.97 -0.22 -4.30
N LEU A 60 2.68 -0.18 -4.62
CA LEU A 60 1.92 -1.42 -4.76
C LEU A 60 2.43 -2.28 -5.90
N SER A 61 2.89 -1.66 -6.99
CA SER A 61 3.41 -2.46 -8.09
C SER A 61 4.67 -3.20 -7.68
N ARG A 62 5.39 -2.72 -6.67
CA ARG A 62 6.59 -3.41 -6.21
C ARG A 62 6.28 -4.57 -5.29
N VAL A 63 5.22 -4.46 -4.48
CA VAL A 63 4.94 -5.47 -3.47
C VAL A 63 3.89 -6.48 -3.89
N VAL A 64 3.07 -6.17 -4.90
CA VAL A 64 2.15 -7.17 -5.45
C VAL A 64 2.95 -8.03 -6.41
N THR A 65 3.21 -9.26 -6.00
CA THR A 65 4.10 -10.15 -6.75
C THR A 65 3.36 -10.97 -7.79
N GLN A 66 2.05 -11.09 -7.65
CA GLN A 66 1.27 -11.84 -8.62
C GLN A 66 -0.18 -11.35 -8.58
N LEU A 67 -0.78 -11.29 -9.76
CA LEU A 67 -2.19 -10.93 -9.88
C LEU A 67 -2.77 -11.82 -10.96
N GLY A 68 -3.58 -12.82 -10.55
CA GLY A 68 -4.06 -13.83 -11.46
C GLY A 68 -2.89 -14.59 -12.05
N THR A 69 -2.80 -14.59 -13.36
CA THR A 69 -1.67 -15.22 -14.04
C THR A 69 -0.54 -14.26 -14.35
N ILE A 70 -0.69 -13.00 -13.94
CA ILE A 70 0.31 -11.97 -14.21
C ILE A 70 1.33 -11.98 -13.08
N ASP A 71 2.60 -12.18 -13.43
CA ASP A 71 3.65 -12.17 -12.42
C ASP A 71 4.57 -10.94 -12.55
N ASP A 72 4.27 -10.04 -13.47
CA ASP A 72 5.01 -8.78 -13.60
C ASP A 72 3.99 -7.67 -13.48
N VAL A 73 3.67 -7.31 -12.24
CA VAL A 73 2.65 -6.31 -11.97
C VAL A 73 3.30 -4.94 -12.03
N THR A 74 2.96 -4.20 -13.08
CA THR A 74 3.56 -2.90 -13.33
C THR A 74 2.71 -1.79 -12.73
N PRO A 75 3.27 -0.57 -12.61
CA PRO A 75 2.45 0.55 -12.16
C PRO A 75 1.24 0.79 -13.05
N GLU A 76 1.38 0.53 -14.35
CA GLU A 76 0.24 0.71 -15.26
C GLU A 76 -0.91 -0.23 -14.93
N ILE A 77 -0.58 -1.45 -14.51
CA ILE A 77 -1.63 -2.39 -14.11
C ILE A 77 -2.33 -1.90 -12.85
N ILE A 78 -1.56 -1.45 -11.86
CA ILE A 78 -2.15 -0.93 -10.63
C ILE A 78 -3.01 0.29 -10.93
N GLU A 79 -2.53 1.13 -11.83
CA GLU A 79 -3.25 2.34 -12.21
C GLU A 79 -4.58 2.02 -12.87
N SER A 80 -4.68 0.86 -13.50
CA SER A 80 -5.89 0.45 -14.21
C SER A 80 -6.89 -0.27 -13.32
N LEU A 81 -6.57 -0.48 -12.06
CA LEU A 81 -7.51 -1.12 -11.14
C LEU A 81 -8.69 -0.21 -10.88
N PHE A 82 -9.84 -0.81 -10.62
CA PHE A 82 -10.97 -0.05 -10.12
C PHE A 82 -10.62 0.54 -8.77
N VAL A 83 -11.23 1.67 -8.46
CA VAL A 83 -10.93 2.39 -7.21
C VAL A 83 -11.16 1.50 -5.99
N THR A 84 -12.20 0.69 -6.04
CA THR A 84 -12.49 -0.22 -4.93
C THR A 84 -11.34 -1.19 -4.69
N ASP A 85 -10.76 -1.72 -5.77
CA ASP A 85 -9.67 -2.66 -5.64
C ASP A 85 -8.40 -1.99 -5.15
N LEU A 86 -8.16 -0.77 -5.63
CA LEU A 86 -6.98 -0.02 -5.18
C LEU A 86 -7.08 0.26 -3.68
N ALA A 87 -8.25 0.69 -3.21
CA ALA A 87 -8.43 0.94 -1.78
C ALA A 87 -8.23 -0.32 -0.97
N TYR A 88 -8.71 -1.44 -1.49
CA TYR A 88 -8.54 -2.73 -0.82
C TYR A 88 -7.05 -3.07 -0.67
N LEU A 89 -6.27 -2.86 -1.73
CA LEU A 89 -4.84 -3.17 -1.67
C LEU A 89 -4.10 -2.22 -0.75
N GLU A 90 -4.49 -0.96 -0.70
CA GLU A 90 -3.86 -0.02 0.20
C GLU A 90 -4.12 -0.41 1.65
N GLU A 91 -5.33 -0.84 1.94
CA GLU A 91 -5.63 -1.28 3.30
C GLU A 91 -4.89 -2.57 3.64
N LEU A 92 -4.83 -3.50 2.69
CA LEU A 92 -4.10 -4.74 2.90
C LEU A 92 -2.62 -4.45 3.14
N TYR A 93 -2.05 -3.53 2.37
CA TYR A 93 -0.66 -3.14 2.54
C TYR A 93 -0.40 -2.65 3.96
N GLY A 94 -1.30 -1.80 4.44
CA GLY A 94 -1.14 -1.26 5.78
C GLY A 94 -1.17 -2.35 6.83
N ARG A 95 -2.12 -3.27 6.71
CA ARG A 95 -2.23 -4.34 7.70
C ARG A 95 -1.09 -5.34 7.60
N ALA A 96 -0.68 -5.67 6.38
CA ALA A 96 0.38 -6.66 6.20
C ALA A 96 1.71 -6.16 6.75
N ASN A 97 1.96 -4.87 6.63
CA ASN A 97 3.21 -4.28 7.06
C ASN A 97 3.16 -3.73 8.47
N ASP A 98 2.05 -3.97 9.17
CA ASP A 98 1.89 -3.56 10.56
C ASP A 98 2.39 -4.67 11.45
N ALA A 99 3.62 -5.08 11.22
CA ALA A 99 4.17 -6.22 11.91
C ALA A 99 4.40 -5.93 13.38
N THR A 100 4.68 -4.69 13.69
CA THR A 100 4.83 -4.30 15.07
C THR A 100 3.62 -3.46 15.40
N THR A 101 2.54 -4.15 15.66
CA THR A 101 1.28 -3.50 15.85
C THR A 101 1.33 -2.37 16.86
N ASP A 102 2.06 -2.61 17.95
CA ASP A 102 2.13 -1.59 18.99
C ASP A 102 2.74 -0.31 18.49
N LEU A 103 3.81 -0.43 17.71
CA LEU A 103 4.47 0.75 17.19
C LEU A 103 3.58 1.47 16.18
N ALA A 104 2.96 0.71 15.30
CA ALA A 104 2.09 1.30 14.30
C ALA A 104 0.90 1.99 14.95
N ASP A 105 0.33 1.37 15.98
CA ASP A 105 -0.76 1.97 16.71
C ASP A 105 -0.33 3.28 17.35
N ALA A 106 0.87 3.30 17.90
CA ALA A 106 1.37 4.52 18.52
C ALA A 106 1.56 5.63 17.50
N LEU A 107 2.08 5.28 16.34
CA LEU A 107 2.27 6.26 15.28
C LEU A 107 0.94 6.79 14.78
N GLU A 108 -0.03 5.90 14.63
CA GLU A 108 -1.35 6.30 14.19
C GLU A 108 -2.00 7.26 15.17
N LEU A 109 -1.90 6.95 16.46
CA LEU A 109 -2.45 7.83 17.47
C LEU A 109 -1.75 9.18 17.45
N ALA A 110 -0.45 9.19 17.25
CA ALA A 110 0.28 10.45 17.20
C ALA A 110 -0.19 11.30 16.03
N GLU A 111 -0.42 10.67 14.90
CA GLU A 111 -0.89 11.39 13.73
C GLU A 111 -2.29 11.94 13.94
N GLN A 112 -3.15 11.16 14.56
CA GLN A 112 -4.49 11.62 14.82
C GLN A 112 -4.50 12.79 15.78
N GLN A 113 -3.68 12.73 16.80
CA GLN A 113 -3.60 13.82 17.76
C GLN A 113 -3.02 15.06 17.12
N ALA A 114 -2.02 14.91 16.27
CA ALA A 114 -1.43 16.06 15.60
C ALA A 114 -2.43 16.69 14.65
N GLY A 115 -3.18 15.87 13.97
CA GLY A 115 -4.15 16.39 13.02
C GLY A 115 -5.36 16.97 13.68
N ALA A 116 -5.69 16.49 14.84
CA ALA A 116 -6.87 16.99 15.51
C ALA A 116 -6.57 18.30 16.17
N GLY A 117 -5.50 18.57 16.40
CA GLY A 117 -5.29 19.73 17.02
C GLY A 117 -4.66 20.76 16.35
N THR A 118 -4.72 20.35 16.12
CA THR A 118 -4.26 20.83 16.03
C THR A 118 -4.28 21.65 16.08
N PRO A 119 -4.30 21.87 16.32
CA PRO A 119 -4.14 22.34 16.54
C PRO A 119 -3.93 22.94 16.86
N GLU A 120 -3.58 22.99 16.78
CA GLU A 120 -3.43 23.15 17.14
C GLU A 120 -3.27 23.55 17.70
N PRO A 121 -2.89 24.34 17.84
CA PRO A 121 -2.63 24.59 18.45
C PRO A 121 -2.75 25.41 18.73
N GLY A 122 -2.59 25.77 18.73
CA GLY A 122 -2.69 25.92 19.01
C GLY A 122 -3.09 26.62 19.31
N ASN A 123 -2.94 26.83 19.29
CA ASN A 123 -3.37 26.94 19.60
C ASN A 123 -3.66 27.24 20.19
N GLU A 124 -3.30 27.27 20.27
CA GLU A 124 -3.55 27.16 20.79
C GLU A 124 -3.73 27.66 21.33
N MET A 125 -3.38 28.15 21.30
CA MET A 125 -3.49 28.22 21.78
C MET A 125 -3.83 28.82 22.33
N THR A 126 -3.60 29.22 22.40
CA THR A 126 -3.90 29.30 22.83
C THR A 126 -4.22 29.83 23.23
N ARG A 127 -3.85 30.23 23.16
CA ARG A 127 -4.00 30.17 23.42
C ARG A 127 -4.18 30.52 23.79
#